data_daddcf43e408fb10c2cd8e6ff1c6e9a1
#
_entry.id   daddcf43e408fb10c2cd8e6ff1c6e9a1
#
_cell.length_a   1.000
_cell.length_b   1.000
_cell.length_c   1.000
_cell.angle_alpha   90.00
_cell.angle_beta   90.00
_cell.angle_gamma   90.00
#
_symmetry.space_group_name_H-M   'P 1'
#
loop_
_entity.id
_entity.type
_entity.pdbx_description
1 polymer ?
#
loop_
_entity_poly.entity_id
_entity_poly.type
_entity_poly.pdbx_seq_one_letter_code
_entity_poly.pdbx_strand_id
1 'polypeptide(L)'
;MGQNKKLFIEDGVVGIAIGISFLLKYKYVEGDVNDVLQDIDDYIYKGACVVLENETAPDTKLPTLDILIFYIVRYIDVKAPVRKRFYGKLIEHLFNYIYIHRQDSFYQESYPFSLKKDSYLFLCVLVWIYKIGIAQKRIGHILEEIKPFLFSCFPVLHANRFQLMTVARCVGKFVNDKEW
;
A
#
# COMPACT_ATOMS: atom_id res chain seq x y z
N MET A 1 23.71 6.01 -20.65
CA MET A 1 22.48 5.15 -20.71
C MET A 1 22.03 4.92 -19.28
N GLY A 2 21.00 5.66 -18.82
CA GLY A 2 20.46 5.47 -17.48
C GLY A 2 19.63 4.18 -17.45
N GLN A 3 20.06 3.22 -16.64
CA GLN A 3 19.20 2.08 -16.33
C GLN A 3 17.92 2.63 -15.70
N ASN A 4 16.75 2.38 -16.32
CA ASN A 4 15.45 2.64 -15.70
C ASN A 4 15.36 1.79 -14.44
N LYS A 5 15.67 2.40 -13.28
CA LYS A 5 15.53 1.73 -11.99
C LYS A 5 14.04 1.45 -11.76
N LYS A 6 13.70 0.20 -11.57
CA LYS A 6 12.31 -0.21 -11.30
C LYS A 6 11.86 0.31 -9.93
N LEU A 7 10.59 0.70 -9.83
CA LEU A 7 9.96 1.21 -8.61
C LEU A 7 9.20 0.13 -7.83
N PHE A 8 9.61 -1.13 -7.92
CA PHE A 8 8.96 -2.24 -7.24
C PHE A 8 9.61 -2.58 -5.90
N ILE A 9 8.86 -3.24 -5.00
CA ILE A 9 9.39 -3.75 -3.73
C ILE A 9 10.26 -4.97 -3.98
N GLU A 10 9.86 -5.88 -4.85
CA GLU A 10 10.54 -7.17 -5.03
C GLU A 10 11.93 -7.05 -5.68
N ASP A 11 12.06 -6.20 -6.70
CA ASP A 11 13.29 -6.10 -7.51
C ASP A 11 13.70 -4.66 -7.84
N GLY A 12 13.25 -3.71 -7.03
CA GLY A 12 13.41 -2.29 -7.33
C GLY A 12 13.87 -1.42 -6.17
N VAL A 13 13.91 -0.12 -6.46
CA VAL A 13 14.41 0.91 -5.55
C VAL A 13 13.54 1.04 -4.29
N VAL A 14 12.24 0.80 -4.39
CA VAL A 14 11.31 0.87 -3.25
C VAL A 14 11.68 -0.18 -2.20
N GLY A 15 11.94 -1.43 -2.61
CA GLY A 15 12.33 -2.48 -1.67
C GLY A 15 13.66 -2.20 -0.99
N ILE A 16 14.64 -1.68 -1.73
CA ILE A 16 15.93 -1.27 -1.19
C ILE A 16 15.72 -0.16 -0.14
N ALA A 17 14.93 0.86 -0.44
CA ALA A 17 14.66 1.97 0.48
C ALA A 17 13.96 1.53 1.77
N ILE A 18 12.98 0.62 1.67
CA ILE A 18 12.31 0.04 2.84
C ILE A 18 13.31 -0.77 3.67
N GLY A 19 14.16 -1.58 3.03
CA GLY A 19 15.22 -2.35 3.71
C GLY A 19 16.20 -1.45 4.45
N ILE A 20 16.68 -0.38 3.83
CA ILE A 20 17.56 0.61 4.47
C ILE A 20 16.85 1.27 5.65
N SER A 21 15.59 1.70 5.50
CA SER A 21 14.79 2.28 6.58
C SER A 21 14.72 1.33 7.78
N PHE A 22 14.50 0.03 7.52
CA PHE A 22 14.47 -1.00 8.56
C PHE A 22 15.81 -1.10 9.29
N LEU A 23 16.93 -1.20 8.57
CA LEU A 23 18.26 -1.33 9.15
C LEU A 23 18.62 -0.14 10.05
N LEU A 24 18.31 1.08 9.60
CA LEU A 24 18.54 2.31 10.35
C LEU A 24 17.62 2.40 11.59
N LYS A 25 16.33 2.06 11.45
CA LYS A 25 15.33 2.09 12.52
C LYS A 25 15.71 1.16 13.69
N TYR A 26 16.18 -0.04 13.37
CA TYR A 26 16.58 -1.05 14.38
C TYR A 26 18.07 -0.96 14.76
N LYS A 27 18.76 0.09 14.31
CA LYS A 27 20.17 0.37 14.66
C LYS A 27 21.16 -0.73 14.23
N TYR A 28 20.84 -1.46 13.17
CA TYR A 28 21.82 -2.34 12.52
C TYR A 28 22.89 -1.56 11.78
N VAL A 29 22.56 -0.33 11.36
CA VAL A 29 23.44 0.65 10.72
C VAL A 29 23.20 2.00 11.37
N GLU A 30 24.26 2.80 11.56
CA GLU A 30 24.17 4.16 12.06
C GLU A 30 23.91 5.14 10.93
N GLY A 31 23.09 6.17 11.17
CA GLY A 31 22.80 7.24 10.22
C GLY A 31 21.41 7.84 10.41
N ASP A 32 21.19 9.01 9.83
CA ASP A 32 19.87 9.61 9.71
C ASP A 32 19.19 9.08 8.44
N VAL A 33 18.00 8.51 8.59
CA VAL A 33 17.25 7.92 7.49
C VAL A 33 16.91 8.94 6.39
N ASN A 34 16.79 10.22 6.73
CA ASN A 34 16.46 11.26 5.76
C ASN A 34 17.67 11.65 4.91
N ASP A 35 18.86 11.60 5.49
CA ASP A 35 20.09 11.89 4.76
C ASP A 35 20.44 10.72 3.83
N VAL A 36 20.35 9.49 4.36
CA VAL A 36 20.70 8.28 3.60
C VAL A 36 19.73 8.04 2.44
N LEU A 37 18.45 8.38 2.59
CA LEU A 37 17.43 8.11 1.58
C LEU A 37 17.07 9.32 0.71
N GLN A 38 17.74 10.46 0.84
CA GLN A 38 17.37 11.70 0.14
C GLN A 38 17.23 11.52 -1.38
N ASP A 39 18.23 10.99 -2.03
CA ASP A 39 18.22 10.77 -3.48
C ASP A 39 17.19 9.74 -3.91
N ILE A 40 16.94 8.75 -3.05
CA ILE A 40 15.94 7.71 -3.28
C ILE A 40 14.53 8.27 -3.09
N ASP A 41 14.29 9.07 -2.05
CA ASP A 41 13.03 9.79 -1.82
C ASP A 41 12.66 10.63 -3.05
N ASP A 42 13.61 11.38 -3.61
CA ASP A 42 13.42 12.22 -4.80
C ASP A 42 13.10 11.38 -6.05
N TYR A 43 13.77 10.25 -6.21
CA TYR A 43 13.51 9.35 -7.33
C TYR A 43 12.11 8.72 -7.24
N ILE A 44 11.72 8.23 -6.05
CA ILE A 44 10.39 7.64 -5.82
C ILE A 44 9.30 8.71 -5.95
N TYR A 45 9.58 9.95 -5.52
CA TYR A 45 8.65 11.07 -5.68
C TYR A 45 8.34 11.37 -7.15
N LYS A 46 9.38 11.43 -8.01
CA LYS A 46 9.18 11.59 -9.46
C LYS A 46 8.32 10.46 -10.04
N GLY A 47 8.54 9.22 -9.59
CA GLY A 47 7.70 8.09 -9.97
C GLY A 47 6.25 8.22 -9.51
N ALA A 48 6.02 8.72 -8.30
CA ALA A 48 4.68 9.01 -7.78
C ALA A 48 3.96 10.09 -8.62
N CYS A 49 4.66 11.15 -9.04
CA CYS A 49 4.10 12.16 -9.92
C CYS A 49 3.68 11.57 -11.27
N VAL A 50 4.52 10.74 -11.89
CA VAL A 50 4.19 10.05 -13.15
C VAL A 50 2.93 9.19 -13.01
N VAL A 51 2.79 8.47 -11.89
CA VAL A 51 1.58 7.67 -11.61
C VAL A 51 0.34 8.55 -11.50
N LEU A 52 0.44 9.66 -10.77
CA LEU A 52 -0.69 10.57 -10.53
C LEU A 52 -1.09 11.39 -11.77
N GLU A 53 -0.19 11.60 -12.71
CA GLU A 53 -0.45 12.28 -13.98
C GLU A 53 -1.11 11.36 -15.01
N ASN A 54 -1.05 10.05 -14.83
CA ASN A 54 -1.73 9.10 -15.72
C ASN A 54 -3.23 9.10 -15.48
N GLU A 55 -4.00 9.57 -16.44
CA GLU A 55 -5.49 9.56 -16.40
C GLU A 55 -6.09 8.16 -16.68
N THR A 56 -5.31 7.25 -17.24
CA THR A 56 -5.76 5.88 -17.53
C THR A 56 -5.67 5.01 -16.29
N ALA A 57 -6.56 4.02 -16.20
CA ALA A 57 -6.52 3.00 -15.14
C ALA A 57 -5.09 2.44 -15.00
N PRO A 58 -4.61 2.23 -13.78
CA PRO A 58 -3.27 1.73 -13.58
C PRO A 58 -3.13 0.40 -14.32
N ASP A 59 -2.27 0.37 -15.34
CA ASP A 59 -1.78 -0.90 -15.84
C ASP A 59 -1.27 -1.68 -14.61
N THR A 60 -1.63 -2.95 -14.49
CA THR A 60 -1.21 -3.84 -13.39
C THR A 60 0.31 -3.88 -13.16
N LYS A 61 1.06 -3.26 -14.06
CA LYS A 61 2.51 -3.09 -13.99
C LYS A 61 2.97 -1.79 -13.30
N LEU A 62 2.06 -0.86 -12.97
CA LEU A 62 2.45 0.36 -12.29
C LEU A 62 2.72 0.07 -10.80
N PRO A 63 3.83 0.56 -10.25
CA PRO A 63 4.25 0.29 -8.87
C PRO A 63 3.49 1.14 -7.85
N THR A 64 2.20 1.44 -8.10
CA THR A 64 1.42 2.38 -7.29
C THR A 64 1.29 1.93 -5.83
N LEU A 65 1.00 0.64 -5.62
CA LEU A 65 0.92 0.08 -4.26
C LEU A 65 2.29 0.08 -3.57
N ASP A 66 3.34 -0.23 -4.30
CA ASP A 66 4.70 -0.28 -3.77
C ASP A 66 5.17 1.12 -3.33
N ILE A 67 4.92 2.14 -4.16
CA ILE A 67 5.18 3.54 -3.81
C ILE A 67 4.35 3.97 -2.60
N LEU A 68 3.08 3.59 -2.54
CA LEU A 68 2.19 3.90 -1.42
C LEU A 68 2.70 3.27 -0.11
N ILE A 69 3.15 2.01 -0.13
CA ILE A 69 3.76 1.33 1.01
C ILE A 69 5.01 2.08 1.48
N PHE A 70 5.87 2.49 0.56
CA PHE A 70 7.06 3.27 0.89
C PHE A 70 6.70 4.54 1.68
N TYR A 71 5.73 5.33 1.19
CA TYR A 71 5.34 6.56 1.88
C TYR A 71 4.63 6.32 3.21
N ILE A 72 3.92 5.20 3.37
CA ILE A 72 3.37 4.79 4.67
C ILE A 72 4.50 4.50 5.67
N VAL A 73 5.53 3.77 5.26
CA VAL A 73 6.71 3.50 6.10
C VAL A 73 7.39 4.82 6.47
N ARG A 74 7.66 5.70 5.50
CA ARG A 74 8.26 7.02 5.74
C ARG A 74 7.41 7.88 6.68
N TYR A 75 6.08 7.88 6.52
CA TYR A 75 5.15 8.62 7.37
C TYR A 75 5.19 8.16 8.83
N ILE A 76 5.28 6.84 9.05
CA ILE A 76 5.33 6.26 10.40
C ILE A 76 6.65 6.60 11.08
N ASP A 77 7.75 6.58 10.35
CA ASP A 77 9.09 6.74 10.89
C ASP A 77 9.54 8.21 11.04
N VAL A 78 8.95 9.13 10.26
CA VAL A 78 9.34 10.53 10.29
C VAL A 78 8.82 11.25 11.55
N LYS A 79 9.71 11.96 12.23
CA LYS A 79 9.36 12.80 13.39
C LYS A 79 9.07 14.25 13.01
N ALA A 80 9.70 14.78 11.95
CA ALA A 80 9.55 16.16 11.51
C ALA A 80 8.11 16.45 11.03
N PRO A 81 7.37 17.40 11.65
CA PRO A 81 5.96 17.62 11.34
C PRO A 81 5.72 18.04 9.88
N VAL A 82 6.63 18.80 9.29
CA VAL A 82 6.53 19.26 7.90
C VAL A 82 6.61 18.08 6.94
N ARG A 83 7.62 17.22 7.09
CA ARG A 83 7.77 16.00 6.27
C ARG A 83 6.61 15.02 6.49
N LYS A 84 6.15 14.88 7.73
CA LYS A 84 5.00 14.04 8.04
C LYS A 84 3.75 14.50 7.30
N ARG A 85 3.48 15.81 7.29
CA ARG A 85 2.37 16.41 6.54
C ARG A 85 2.52 16.18 5.04
N PHE A 86 3.73 16.33 4.50
CA PHE A 86 4.02 16.07 3.09
C PHE A 86 3.73 14.62 2.71
N TYR A 87 4.28 13.64 3.44
CA TYR A 87 4.01 12.23 3.19
C TYR A 87 2.53 11.87 3.36
N GLY A 88 1.86 12.45 4.36
CA GLY A 88 0.42 12.25 4.56
C GLY A 88 -0.42 12.69 3.36
N LYS A 89 -0.14 13.87 2.78
CA LYS A 89 -0.79 14.32 1.55
C LYS A 89 -0.52 13.41 0.37
N LEU A 90 0.72 12.96 0.22
CA LEU A 90 1.10 12.09 -0.89
C LEU A 90 0.41 10.72 -0.79
N ILE A 91 0.33 10.15 0.42
CA ILE A 91 -0.46 8.94 0.70
C ILE A 91 -1.92 9.16 0.33
N GLU A 92 -2.50 10.30 0.69
CA GLU A 92 -3.90 10.62 0.37
C GLU A 92 -4.12 10.72 -1.15
N HIS A 93 -3.22 11.36 -1.90
CA HIS A 93 -3.32 11.48 -3.35
C HIS A 93 -3.17 10.12 -4.05
N LEU A 94 -2.16 9.32 -3.69
CA LEU A 94 -1.97 7.98 -4.24
C LEU A 94 -3.15 7.05 -3.89
N PHE A 95 -3.65 7.11 -2.66
CA PHE A 95 -4.82 6.36 -2.27
C PHE A 95 -6.07 6.78 -3.05
N ASN A 96 -6.29 8.07 -3.27
CA ASN A 96 -7.40 8.57 -4.07
C ASN A 96 -7.32 8.07 -5.52
N TYR A 97 -6.14 8.07 -6.10
CA TYR A 97 -5.92 7.50 -7.42
C TYR A 97 -6.33 6.02 -7.47
N ILE A 98 -5.86 5.21 -6.53
CA ILE A 98 -6.24 3.80 -6.41
C ILE A 98 -7.76 3.66 -6.18
N TYR A 99 -8.35 4.49 -5.33
CA TYR A 99 -9.77 4.46 -5.02
C TYR A 99 -10.64 4.70 -6.26
N ILE A 100 -10.27 5.66 -7.11
CA ILE A 100 -10.99 5.97 -8.35
C ILE A 100 -10.94 4.79 -9.33
N HIS A 101 -9.76 4.16 -9.47
CA HIS A 101 -9.52 3.08 -10.43
C HIS A 101 -9.68 1.68 -9.83
N ARG A 102 -10.25 1.53 -8.64
CA ARG A 102 -10.29 0.26 -7.91
C ARG A 102 -11.04 -0.85 -8.63
N GLN A 103 -12.11 -0.50 -9.36
CA GLN A 103 -12.93 -1.48 -10.07
C GLN A 103 -12.14 -2.17 -11.19
N ASP A 104 -11.37 -1.39 -11.95
CA ASP A 104 -10.60 -1.93 -13.07
C ASP A 104 -9.36 -2.72 -12.62
N SER A 105 -8.79 -2.36 -11.46
CA SER A 105 -7.51 -2.89 -10.99
C SER A 105 -7.63 -4.05 -10.03
N PHE A 106 -8.65 -4.08 -9.17
CA PHE A 106 -8.75 -4.99 -8.03
C PHE A 106 -10.01 -5.86 -8.04
N TYR A 107 -11.07 -5.43 -8.71
CA TYR A 107 -12.31 -6.19 -8.85
C TYR A 107 -12.37 -6.84 -10.23
N GLN A 108 -12.22 -8.15 -10.29
CA GLN A 108 -12.51 -8.89 -11.51
C GLN A 108 -13.95 -9.40 -11.49
N GLU A 109 -14.65 -9.26 -12.61
CA GLU A 109 -16.00 -9.78 -12.82
C GLU A 109 -16.09 -11.31 -12.82
N SER A 110 -14.96 -12.02 -12.88
CA SER A 110 -14.95 -13.48 -12.95
C SER A 110 -15.02 -14.11 -11.56
N TYR A 111 -16.11 -14.77 -11.27
CA TYR A 111 -16.25 -15.67 -10.14
C TYR A 111 -15.60 -17.05 -10.44
N PRO A 112 -14.89 -17.69 -9.48
CA PRO A 112 -14.72 -17.30 -8.10
C PRO A 112 -13.62 -16.24 -7.94
N PHE A 113 -13.84 -15.28 -7.07
CA PHE A 113 -12.91 -14.22 -6.71
C PHE A 113 -11.55 -14.81 -6.31
N SER A 114 -10.65 -14.94 -7.25
CA SER A 114 -9.27 -15.25 -6.95
C SER A 114 -8.62 -13.93 -6.52
N LEU A 115 -8.44 -13.75 -5.22
CA LEU A 115 -7.61 -12.68 -4.70
C LEU A 115 -6.22 -12.87 -5.30
N LYS A 116 -5.87 -12.07 -6.29
CA LYS A 116 -4.51 -11.99 -6.78
C LYS A 116 -3.59 -11.58 -5.62
N LYS A 117 -2.32 -11.90 -5.70
CA LYS A 117 -1.29 -11.48 -4.74
C LYS A 117 -1.43 -10.00 -4.38
N ASP A 118 -1.71 -9.16 -5.37
CA ASP A 118 -1.85 -7.71 -5.23
C ASP A 118 -3.09 -7.30 -4.43
N SER A 119 -4.17 -8.08 -4.46
CA SER A 119 -5.37 -7.79 -3.68
C SER A 119 -5.15 -7.96 -2.17
N TYR A 120 -4.32 -8.94 -1.75
CA TYR A 120 -3.94 -9.07 -0.33
C TYR A 120 -3.09 -7.90 0.12
N LEU A 121 -2.12 -7.53 -0.71
CA LEU A 121 -1.26 -6.38 -0.45
C LEU A 121 -2.10 -5.11 -0.33
N PHE A 122 -3.05 -4.93 -1.23
CA PHE A 122 -3.99 -3.81 -1.19
C PHE A 122 -4.78 -3.77 0.13
N LEU A 123 -5.35 -4.90 0.58
CA LEU A 123 -6.08 -4.96 1.86
C LEU A 123 -5.18 -4.62 3.05
N CYS A 124 -3.93 -5.10 3.07
CA CYS A 124 -2.96 -4.73 4.11
C CYS A 124 -2.67 -3.22 4.10
N VAL A 125 -2.52 -2.64 2.92
CA VAL A 125 -2.30 -1.21 2.74
C VAL A 125 -3.49 -0.39 3.23
N LEU A 126 -4.74 -0.80 2.93
CA LEU A 126 -5.94 -0.15 3.45
C LEU A 126 -5.95 -0.09 4.98
N VAL A 127 -5.62 -1.22 5.62
CA VAL A 127 -5.53 -1.30 7.08
C VAL A 127 -4.47 -0.36 7.64
N TRP A 128 -3.30 -0.26 7.01
CA TRP A 128 -2.24 0.64 7.46
C TRP A 128 -2.62 2.12 7.31
N ILE A 129 -3.24 2.50 6.18
CA ILE A 129 -3.72 3.87 5.95
C ILE A 129 -4.81 4.23 6.96
N TYR A 130 -5.74 3.31 7.24
CA TYR A 130 -6.78 3.49 8.26
C TYR A 130 -6.17 3.73 9.64
N LYS A 131 -5.16 2.94 10.03
CA LYS A 131 -4.45 3.08 11.32
C LYS A 131 -3.79 4.44 11.50
N ILE A 132 -3.20 4.98 10.45
CA ILE A 132 -2.56 6.30 10.51
C ILE A 132 -3.55 7.47 10.40
N GLY A 133 -4.86 7.18 10.32
CA GLY A 133 -5.93 8.18 10.35
C GLY A 133 -6.20 8.88 9.00
N ILE A 134 -5.66 8.36 7.89
CA ILE A 134 -5.83 8.95 6.56
C ILE A 134 -7.01 8.26 5.85
N ALA A 135 -7.85 9.03 5.18
CA ALA A 135 -8.93 8.58 4.29
C ALA A 135 -9.90 7.55 4.91
N GLN A 136 -10.10 7.53 6.23
CA GLN A 136 -10.86 6.52 6.97
C GLN A 136 -12.27 6.26 6.39
N LYS A 137 -13.01 7.31 6.00
CA LYS A 137 -14.35 7.16 5.42
C LYS A 137 -14.35 6.37 4.09
N ARG A 138 -13.37 6.67 3.21
CA ARG A 138 -13.26 5.98 1.92
C ARG A 138 -12.81 4.54 2.09
N ILE A 139 -11.92 4.29 3.05
CA ILE A 139 -11.49 2.92 3.40
C ILE A 139 -12.66 2.12 3.94
N GLY A 140 -13.45 2.69 4.86
CA GLY A 140 -14.68 2.05 5.35
C GLY A 140 -15.61 1.65 4.19
N HIS A 141 -15.80 2.54 3.21
CA HIS A 141 -16.62 2.24 2.03
C HIS A 141 -16.05 1.07 1.20
N ILE A 142 -14.73 1.02 0.96
CA ILE A 142 -14.11 -0.12 0.26
C ILE A 142 -14.28 -1.42 1.06
N LEU A 143 -14.11 -1.38 2.38
CA LEU A 143 -14.24 -2.56 3.22
C LEU A 143 -15.67 -3.11 3.19
N GLU A 144 -16.68 -2.25 3.21
CA GLU A 144 -18.08 -2.66 3.04
C GLU A 144 -18.35 -3.24 1.63
N GLU A 145 -17.78 -2.67 0.58
CA GLU A 145 -17.86 -3.22 -0.79
C GLU A 145 -17.25 -4.63 -0.88
N ILE A 146 -16.13 -4.86 -0.19
CA ILE A 146 -15.37 -6.13 -0.25
C ILE A 146 -15.97 -7.19 0.68
N LYS A 147 -16.64 -6.80 1.76
CA LYS A 147 -17.19 -7.69 2.79
C LYS A 147 -17.94 -8.90 2.23
N PRO A 148 -18.93 -8.77 1.30
CA PRO A 148 -19.63 -9.91 0.73
C PRO A 148 -18.70 -10.89 0.01
N PHE A 149 -17.69 -10.39 -0.67
CA PHE A 149 -16.73 -11.21 -1.41
C PHE A 149 -15.79 -11.99 -0.49
N LEU A 150 -15.34 -11.37 0.61
CA LEU A 150 -14.49 -12.04 1.60
C LEU A 150 -15.21 -13.22 2.23
N PHE A 151 -16.50 -13.07 2.57
CA PHE A 151 -17.30 -14.14 3.14
C PHE A 151 -17.62 -15.26 2.15
N SER A 152 -17.89 -14.93 0.88
CA SER A 152 -18.18 -15.94 -0.14
C SER A 152 -16.98 -16.81 -0.52
N CYS A 153 -15.77 -16.27 -0.37
CA CYS A 153 -14.53 -16.98 -0.71
C CYS A 153 -14.01 -17.90 0.41
N PHE A 154 -14.54 -17.80 1.62
CA PHE A 154 -14.04 -18.53 2.78
C PHE A 154 -14.04 -20.06 2.64
N PRO A 155 -15.01 -20.73 1.97
CA PRO A 155 -15.05 -22.18 1.84
C PRO A 155 -14.07 -22.77 0.82
N VAL A 156 -13.62 -21.97 -0.17
CA VAL A 156 -12.98 -22.48 -1.41
C VAL A 156 -11.45 -22.42 -1.37
N LEU A 157 -10.85 -21.61 -0.49
CA LEU A 157 -9.42 -21.25 -0.59
C LEU A 157 -8.55 -21.96 0.45
N HIS A 158 -8.38 -23.29 0.32
CA HIS A 158 -7.42 -24.04 1.16
C HIS A 158 -5.98 -23.55 1.05
N ALA A 159 -5.54 -23.12 -0.14
CA ALA A 159 -4.15 -22.70 -0.39
C ALA A 159 -3.81 -21.30 0.19
N ASN A 160 -4.80 -20.41 0.29
CA ASN A 160 -4.59 -19.03 0.74
C ASN A 160 -5.21 -18.72 2.12
N ARG A 161 -5.60 -19.77 2.84
CA ARG A 161 -6.31 -19.66 4.12
C ARG A 161 -5.55 -18.80 5.15
N PHE A 162 -4.24 -18.95 5.21
CA PHE A 162 -3.41 -18.19 6.14
C PHE A 162 -3.40 -16.68 5.82
N GLN A 163 -3.32 -16.33 4.55
CA GLN A 163 -3.33 -14.93 4.10
C GLN A 163 -4.70 -14.29 4.36
N LEU A 164 -5.79 -14.99 4.03
CA LEU A 164 -7.16 -14.56 4.33
C LEU A 164 -7.41 -14.39 5.83
N MET A 165 -6.96 -15.34 6.66
CA MET A 165 -7.07 -15.22 8.12
C MET A 165 -6.28 -14.03 8.65
N THR A 166 -5.10 -13.75 8.08
CA THR A 166 -4.30 -12.60 8.47
C THR A 166 -5.02 -11.28 8.12
N VAL A 167 -5.58 -11.19 6.92
CA VAL A 167 -6.36 -10.03 6.49
C VAL A 167 -7.63 -9.89 7.34
N ALA A 168 -8.42 -10.95 7.52
CA ALA A 168 -9.63 -10.93 8.34
C ALA A 168 -9.32 -10.54 9.79
N ARG A 169 -8.21 -11.04 10.35
CA ARG A 169 -7.76 -10.69 11.70
C ARG A 169 -7.29 -9.23 11.82
N CYS A 170 -6.65 -8.71 10.76
CA CYS A 170 -6.29 -7.30 10.68
C CYS A 170 -7.54 -6.44 10.58
N VAL A 171 -8.44 -6.73 9.65
CA VAL A 171 -9.68 -5.99 9.42
C VAL A 171 -10.60 -6.08 10.65
N GLY A 172 -10.82 -7.26 11.23
CA GLY A 172 -11.67 -7.45 12.41
C GLY A 172 -11.19 -6.67 13.64
N LYS A 173 -9.87 -6.53 13.83
CA LYS A 173 -9.33 -5.68 14.89
C LYS A 173 -9.60 -4.19 14.70
N PHE A 174 -9.92 -3.75 13.48
CA PHE A 174 -10.12 -2.35 13.14
C PHE A 174 -11.57 -1.94 13.07
N VAL A 175 -12.44 -2.82 12.59
CA VAL A 175 -13.84 -2.50 12.37
C VAL A 175 -14.65 -2.67 13.65
N ASN A 176 -14.06 -3.24 14.72
CA ASN A 176 -14.74 -3.51 15.99
C ASN A 176 -16.06 -4.28 15.81
N ASP A 177 -16.16 -5.00 14.71
CA ASP A 177 -17.37 -5.69 14.30
C ASP A 177 -17.28 -7.14 14.77
N LYS A 178 -18.17 -7.55 15.66
CA LYS A 178 -18.19 -8.91 16.22
C LYS A 178 -18.53 -10.00 15.18
N GLU A 179 -18.85 -9.60 13.95
CA GLU A 179 -19.20 -10.47 12.84
C GLU A 179 -18.01 -10.85 11.93
N TRP A 180 -16.79 -10.42 12.26
CA TRP A 180 -15.56 -10.75 11.50
C TRP A 180 -14.77 -11.90 12.13
#